data_122ba74580d78fc175949ca16b72a668
#
_entry.id   122ba74580d78fc175949ca16b72a668
#
_cell.length_a   1.000
_cell.length_b   1.000
_cell.length_c   1.000
_cell.angle_alpha   90.00
_cell.angle_beta   90.00
_cell.angle_gamma   90.00
#
_symmetry.space_group_name_H-M   'P 1'
#
loop_
_entity.id
_entity.type
_entity.pdbx_description
1 polymer ?
#
loop_
_entity_poly.entity_id
_entity_poly.type
_entity_poly.pdbx_seq_one_letter_code
_entity_poly.pdbx_strand_id
1 'polypeptide(L)'
;IGPLCMIVEVIGEVVMPKILSLVVNAGTDSTLTIPNSVLYSVLMIVVAVLMMVGGVGGAYFGAKASVNFAADLRADIYKKVQDFSARNIDKFSTGSLVTRLTNDVTQLQNFVNMLLRMALRSPGMMIGALVMAIIMRPSLSIIFAFTVPLMILSIFGLIFMGFKRFTRMQVKIDKLNSTVQERVTNVRVVKSFVRETHENDKFHEANADLKSSGMSAMKIMIFMQPVSTIFMNLTTLAVLWFGSDAVINSGMDVGDLSAFITYVTQILSSLMMITLLLMTSARALASARRIKDVLNEDIDIVDGEATFKDKTVTDGKIEFRNVSFRYYKNSEEAVLSDINLTIDAGSTVGIIGSTGCGKTTLVSMIPRLYDVDGGEVLVDGVDVRDYSLYNLREGVSMVLQKNVLFSGTIAENLRWGDENATDEEIASAAASAQADKFVD
;
A
#
# COMPACT_ATOMS: atom_id res chain seq x y z
N ILE A 1 -13.19 -13.16 -15.69
CA ILE A 1 -14.54 -13.57 -15.23
C ILE A 1 -15.16 -12.42 -14.41
N GLY A 2 -14.51 -11.88 -13.37
CA GLY A 2 -15.05 -10.80 -12.51
C GLY A 2 -15.67 -9.62 -13.28
N PRO A 3 -14.94 -8.98 -14.21
CA PRO A 3 -15.48 -7.89 -15.02
C PRO A 3 -16.70 -8.27 -15.88
N LEU A 4 -16.75 -9.49 -16.40
CA LEU A 4 -17.92 -9.98 -17.14
C LEU A 4 -19.16 -10.13 -16.24
N CYS A 5 -18.97 -10.61 -15.02
CA CYS A 5 -20.05 -10.68 -14.03
C CYS A 5 -20.58 -9.27 -13.69
N MET A 6 -19.72 -8.27 -13.57
CA MET A 6 -20.11 -6.87 -13.35
C MET A 6 -20.91 -6.29 -14.52
N ILE A 7 -20.58 -6.64 -15.75
CA ILE A 7 -21.35 -6.21 -16.94
C ILE A 7 -22.76 -6.77 -16.89
N VAL A 8 -22.93 -8.05 -16.52
CA VAL A 8 -24.26 -8.67 -16.37
C VAL A 8 -25.08 -7.95 -15.29
N GLU A 9 -24.47 -7.63 -14.15
CA GLU A 9 -25.12 -6.86 -13.08
C GLU A 9 -25.55 -5.47 -13.58
N VAL A 10 -24.66 -4.73 -14.25
CA VAL A 10 -24.95 -3.39 -14.80
C VAL A 10 -26.09 -3.41 -15.82
N ILE A 11 -26.09 -4.37 -16.73
CA ILE A 11 -27.17 -4.52 -17.71
C ILE A 11 -28.50 -4.74 -16.99
N GLY A 12 -28.54 -5.62 -15.98
CA GLY A 12 -29.74 -5.86 -15.19
C GLY A 12 -30.21 -4.61 -14.42
N GLU A 13 -29.28 -3.86 -13.78
CA GLU A 13 -29.59 -2.62 -13.07
C GLU A 13 -30.16 -1.53 -13.99
N VAL A 14 -29.69 -1.44 -15.23
CA VAL A 14 -30.15 -0.47 -16.23
C VAL A 14 -31.49 -0.88 -16.85
N VAL A 15 -31.74 -2.19 -17.02
CA VAL A 15 -32.97 -2.71 -17.65
C VAL A 15 -34.14 -2.78 -16.63
N MET A 16 -33.87 -3.02 -15.37
CA MET A 16 -34.90 -3.19 -14.33
C MET A 16 -35.90 -2.03 -14.23
N PRO A 17 -35.49 -0.73 -14.24
CA PRO A 17 -36.44 0.38 -14.21
C PRO A 17 -37.37 0.41 -15.43
N LYS A 18 -36.89 -0.02 -16.61
CA LYS A 18 -37.73 -0.09 -17.81
C LYS A 18 -38.77 -1.19 -17.72
N ILE A 19 -38.42 -2.37 -17.17
CA ILE A 19 -39.40 -3.45 -16.93
C ILE A 19 -40.46 -2.98 -15.93
N LEU A 20 -40.04 -2.30 -14.86
CA LEU A 20 -40.98 -1.73 -13.88
C LEU A 20 -41.90 -0.68 -14.54
N SER A 21 -41.38 0.17 -15.45
CA SER A 21 -42.22 1.13 -16.17
C SER A 21 -43.33 0.44 -16.99
N LEU A 22 -43.02 -0.70 -17.62
CA LEU A 22 -44.03 -1.46 -18.38
C LEU A 22 -45.13 -1.97 -17.48
N VAL A 23 -44.80 -2.42 -16.26
CA VAL A 23 -45.82 -2.89 -15.28
C VAL A 23 -46.71 -1.72 -14.85
N VAL A 24 -46.12 -0.57 -14.54
CA VAL A 24 -46.84 0.63 -14.10
C VAL A 24 -47.76 1.15 -15.23
N ASN A 25 -47.24 1.25 -16.47
CA ASN A 25 -48.00 1.72 -17.62
C ASN A 25 -49.20 0.78 -17.91
N ALA A 26 -48.98 -0.53 -17.92
CA ALA A 26 -50.08 -1.50 -18.10
C ALA A 26 -51.15 -1.42 -16.99
N GLY A 27 -50.75 -1.06 -15.77
CA GLY A 27 -51.66 -0.83 -14.64
C GLY A 27 -52.47 0.46 -14.79
N THR A 28 -51.85 1.55 -15.26
CA THR A 28 -52.51 2.85 -15.47
C THR A 28 -53.52 2.78 -16.65
N ASP A 29 -53.14 2.12 -17.72
CA ASP A 29 -53.96 1.97 -18.93
C ASP A 29 -55.05 0.94 -18.80
N SER A 30 -55.22 0.32 -17.64
CA SER A 30 -56.18 -0.80 -17.39
C SER A 30 -56.02 -1.99 -18.35
N THR A 31 -54.85 -2.10 -18.99
CA THR A 31 -54.49 -3.20 -19.90
C THR A 31 -53.80 -4.37 -19.17
N LEU A 32 -53.61 -4.20 -17.85
CA LEU A 32 -52.93 -5.20 -17.01
C LEU A 32 -53.83 -6.43 -16.86
N THR A 33 -53.50 -7.49 -17.57
CA THR A 33 -54.12 -8.81 -17.42
C THR A 33 -53.32 -9.68 -16.47
N ILE A 34 -53.98 -10.66 -15.80
CA ILE A 34 -53.29 -11.58 -14.88
C ILE A 34 -52.07 -12.25 -15.56
N PRO A 35 -52.16 -12.79 -16.80
CA PRO A 35 -51.04 -13.39 -17.49
C PRO A 35 -49.86 -12.41 -17.70
N ASN A 36 -50.15 -11.16 -18.09
CA ASN A 36 -49.11 -10.15 -18.31
C ASN A 36 -48.44 -9.73 -17.00
N SER A 37 -49.20 -9.59 -15.90
CA SER A 37 -48.64 -9.32 -14.57
C SER A 37 -47.68 -10.41 -14.12
N VAL A 38 -48.08 -11.68 -14.29
CA VAL A 38 -47.24 -12.82 -13.97
C VAL A 38 -45.99 -12.83 -14.82
N LEU A 39 -46.09 -12.57 -16.13
CA LEU A 39 -44.96 -12.54 -17.06
C LEU A 39 -43.91 -11.46 -16.65
N TYR A 40 -44.37 -10.22 -16.39
CA TYR A 40 -43.46 -9.13 -15.98
C TYR A 40 -42.83 -9.40 -14.60
N SER A 41 -43.60 -9.97 -13.64
CA SER A 41 -43.05 -10.34 -12.34
C SER A 41 -42.00 -11.43 -12.46
N VAL A 42 -42.24 -12.47 -13.26
CA VAL A 42 -41.25 -13.52 -13.52
C VAL A 42 -40.01 -12.95 -14.20
N LEU A 43 -40.18 -12.06 -15.19
CA LEU A 43 -39.05 -11.40 -15.86
C LEU A 43 -38.21 -10.57 -14.88
N MET A 44 -38.84 -9.79 -14.00
CA MET A 44 -38.13 -9.03 -12.95
C MET A 44 -37.38 -9.97 -12.00
N ILE A 45 -37.96 -11.09 -11.58
CA ILE A 45 -37.30 -12.09 -10.73
C ILE A 45 -36.07 -12.67 -11.46
N VAL A 46 -36.23 -13.07 -12.73
CA VAL A 46 -35.09 -13.59 -13.52
C VAL A 46 -33.97 -12.59 -13.65
N VAL A 47 -34.30 -11.33 -13.97
CA VAL A 47 -33.28 -10.26 -14.03
C VAL A 47 -32.64 -10.04 -12.66
N ALA A 48 -33.38 -10.01 -11.57
CA ALA A 48 -32.85 -9.88 -10.21
C ALA A 48 -31.91 -11.03 -9.84
N VAL A 49 -32.26 -12.28 -10.22
CA VAL A 49 -31.38 -13.45 -10.01
C VAL A 49 -30.09 -13.32 -10.83
N LEU A 50 -30.19 -12.90 -12.09
CA LEU A 50 -29.01 -12.65 -12.93
C LEU A 50 -28.11 -11.56 -12.35
N MET A 51 -28.70 -10.46 -11.85
CA MET A 51 -27.98 -9.40 -11.16
C MET A 51 -27.28 -9.92 -9.89
N MET A 52 -27.99 -10.74 -9.09
CA MET A 52 -27.42 -11.35 -7.89
C MET A 52 -26.21 -12.24 -8.24
N VAL A 53 -26.36 -13.11 -9.23
CA VAL A 53 -25.25 -13.98 -9.70
C VAL A 53 -24.10 -13.14 -10.24
N GLY A 54 -24.37 -12.09 -11.02
CA GLY A 54 -23.39 -11.13 -11.50
C GLY A 54 -22.66 -10.43 -10.36
N GLY A 55 -23.40 -9.86 -9.40
CA GLY A 55 -22.84 -9.13 -8.27
C GLY A 55 -22.00 -10.01 -7.33
N VAL A 56 -22.54 -11.18 -6.95
CA VAL A 56 -21.80 -12.15 -6.11
C VAL A 56 -20.58 -12.69 -6.85
N GLY A 57 -20.72 -13.06 -8.13
CA GLY A 57 -19.62 -13.54 -8.95
C GLY A 57 -18.52 -12.49 -9.10
N GLY A 58 -18.89 -11.26 -9.42
CA GLY A 58 -17.94 -10.14 -9.53
C GLY A 58 -17.22 -9.83 -8.22
N ALA A 59 -17.95 -9.89 -7.08
CA ALA A 59 -17.35 -9.70 -5.76
C ALA A 59 -16.36 -10.83 -5.42
N TYR A 60 -16.76 -12.09 -5.64
CA TYR A 60 -15.93 -13.26 -5.35
C TYR A 60 -14.65 -13.28 -6.20
N PHE A 61 -14.76 -13.14 -7.52
CA PHE A 61 -13.60 -13.16 -8.40
C PHE A 61 -12.72 -11.92 -8.23
N GLY A 62 -13.31 -10.77 -7.93
CA GLY A 62 -12.57 -9.54 -7.61
C GLY A 62 -11.75 -9.68 -6.32
N ALA A 63 -12.37 -10.23 -5.26
CA ALA A 63 -11.70 -10.51 -3.99
C ALA A 63 -10.57 -11.54 -4.18
N LYS A 64 -10.87 -12.68 -4.83
CA LYS A 64 -9.88 -13.73 -5.10
C LYS A 64 -8.68 -13.20 -5.89
N ALA A 65 -8.92 -12.43 -6.94
CA ALA A 65 -7.85 -11.85 -7.76
C ALA A 65 -6.99 -10.85 -6.96
N SER A 66 -7.62 -9.97 -6.16
CA SER A 66 -6.89 -8.97 -5.39
C SER A 66 -6.07 -9.58 -4.24
N VAL A 67 -6.59 -10.64 -3.59
CA VAL A 67 -5.86 -11.36 -2.53
C VAL A 67 -4.67 -12.11 -3.10
N ASN A 68 -4.85 -12.86 -4.21
CA ASN A 68 -3.75 -13.56 -4.87
C ASN A 68 -2.69 -12.58 -5.37
N PHE A 69 -3.09 -11.49 -6.03
CA PHE A 69 -2.17 -10.42 -6.42
C PHE A 69 -1.33 -9.91 -5.24
N ALA A 70 -1.96 -9.69 -4.09
CA ALA A 70 -1.24 -9.22 -2.90
C ALA A 70 -0.31 -10.28 -2.32
N ALA A 71 -0.69 -11.56 -2.38
CA ALA A 71 0.15 -12.67 -1.93
C ALA A 71 1.40 -12.81 -2.81
N ASP A 72 1.21 -12.80 -4.14
CA ASP A 72 2.31 -12.88 -5.10
C ASP A 72 3.25 -11.67 -4.97
N LEU A 73 2.68 -10.47 -4.85
CA LEU A 73 3.47 -9.24 -4.67
C LEU A 73 4.29 -9.25 -3.38
N ARG A 74 3.73 -9.78 -2.26
CA ARG A 74 4.50 -9.96 -1.01
C ARG A 74 5.64 -10.95 -1.19
N ALA A 75 5.40 -12.05 -1.89
CA ALA A 75 6.42 -13.05 -2.16
C ALA A 75 7.56 -12.45 -2.99
N ASP A 76 7.25 -11.69 -4.04
CA ASP A 76 8.24 -11.04 -4.90
C ASP A 76 9.07 -9.99 -4.13
N ILE A 77 8.40 -9.13 -3.32
CA ILE A 77 9.11 -8.14 -2.49
C ILE A 77 9.99 -8.86 -1.46
N TYR A 78 9.48 -9.90 -0.81
CA TYR A 78 10.22 -10.63 0.21
C TYR A 78 11.46 -11.30 -0.39
N LYS A 79 11.31 -11.95 -1.54
CA LYS A 79 12.43 -12.55 -2.28
C LYS A 79 13.47 -11.50 -2.63
N LYS A 80 13.04 -10.36 -3.18
CA LYS A 80 13.95 -9.25 -3.53
C LYS A 80 14.69 -8.71 -2.31
N VAL A 81 14.02 -8.61 -1.16
CA VAL A 81 14.63 -8.12 0.09
C VAL A 81 15.63 -9.13 0.65
N GLN A 82 15.42 -10.44 0.47
CA GLN A 82 16.40 -11.46 0.86
C GLN A 82 17.69 -11.37 0.06
N ASP A 83 17.61 -10.93 -1.19
CA ASP A 83 18.78 -10.74 -2.05
C ASP A 83 19.52 -9.40 -1.76
N PHE A 84 18.99 -8.53 -0.89
CA PHE A 84 19.59 -7.22 -0.59
C PHE A 84 20.90 -7.39 0.17
N SER A 85 21.88 -6.56 -0.22
CA SER A 85 23.09 -6.34 0.57
C SER A 85 22.82 -5.50 1.83
N ALA A 86 23.78 -5.44 2.74
CA ALA A 86 23.71 -4.57 3.91
C ALA A 86 23.48 -3.09 3.50
N ARG A 87 24.13 -2.61 2.44
CA ARG A 87 23.95 -1.25 1.88
C ARG A 87 22.51 -1.00 1.41
N ASN A 88 21.88 -1.96 0.74
CA ASN A 88 20.48 -1.85 0.33
C ASN A 88 19.53 -1.75 1.54
N ILE A 89 19.78 -2.57 2.59
CA ILE A 89 18.99 -2.55 3.83
C ILE A 89 19.15 -1.22 4.56
N ASP A 90 20.37 -0.69 4.64
CA ASP A 90 20.65 0.62 5.24
C ASP A 90 19.91 1.76 4.52
N LYS A 91 19.84 1.71 3.18
CA LYS A 91 19.13 2.68 2.35
C LYS A 91 17.64 2.72 2.64
N PHE A 92 16.99 1.57 2.78
CA PHE A 92 15.53 1.48 2.95
C PHE A 92 15.07 1.48 4.40
N SER A 93 15.91 1.12 5.35
CA SER A 93 15.62 0.76 6.75
C SER A 93 14.64 -0.41 6.90
N THR A 94 14.83 -1.23 7.91
CA THR A 94 13.99 -2.42 8.19
C THR A 94 12.51 -2.05 8.40
N GLY A 95 12.23 -0.98 9.16
CA GLY A 95 10.86 -0.51 9.43
C GLY A 95 10.12 -0.08 8.15
N SER A 96 10.84 0.56 7.20
CA SER A 96 10.27 0.95 5.91
C SER A 96 9.96 -0.28 5.04
N LEU A 97 10.83 -1.27 5.01
CA LEU A 97 10.61 -2.53 4.26
C LEU A 97 9.40 -3.29 4.80
N VAL A 98 9.27 -3.41 6.13
CA VAL A 98 8.10 -4.02 6.77
C VAL A 98 6.81 -3.27 6.39
N THR A 99 6.82 -1.93 6.41
CA THR A 99 5.66 -1.12 6.03
C THR A 99 5.26 -1.36 4.56
N ARG A 100 6.23 -1.53 3.66
CA ARG A 100 5.97 -1.83 2.24
C ARG A 100 5.37 -3.22 2.05
N LEU A 101 5.89 -4.24 2.77
CA LEU A 101 5.36 -5.62 2.73
C LEU A 101 3.95 -5.74 3.32
N THR A 102 3.59 -4.89 4.27
CA THR A 102 2.31 -4.97 4.97
C THR A 102 1.31 -3.91 4.47
N ASN A 103 1.48 -2.67 4.87
CA ASN A 103 0.52 -1.60 4.62
C ASN A 103 0.43 -1.20 3.14
N ASP A 104 1.57 -1.07 2.44
CA ASP A 104 1.55 -0.63 1.04
C ASP A 104 0.95 -1.70 0.13
N VAL A 105 1.29 -2.98 0.34
CA VAL A 105 0.66 -4.09 -0.41
C VAL A 105 -0.84 -4.18 -0.10
N THR A 106 -1.26 -3.98 1.16
CA THR A 106 -2.67 -3.95 1.53
C THR A 106 -3.43 -2.80 0.87
N GLN A 107 -2.82 -1.61 0.76
CA GLN A 107 -3.40 -0.49 0.01
C GLN A 107 -3.59 -0.83 -1.47
N LEU A 108 -2.61 -1.46 -2.11
CA LEU A 108 -2.73 -1.93 -3.49
C LEU A 108 -3.79 -3.02 -3.65
N GLN A 109 -3.84 -4.00 -2.73
CA GLN A 109 -4.86 -5.04 -2.73
C GLN A 109 -6.27 -4.45 -2.70
N ASN A 110 -6.52 -3.49 -1.79
CA ASN A 110 -7.81 -2.83 -1.66
C ASN A 110 -8.16 -2.02 -2.92
N PHE A 111 -7.17 -1.34 -3.50
CA PHE A 111 -7.36 -0.59 -4.73
C PHE A 111 -7.66 -1.51 -5.92
N VAL A 112 -6.93 -2.61 -6.09
CA VAL A 112 -7.16 -3.60 -7.15
C VAL A 112 -8.56 -4.21 -7.00
N ASN A 113 -8.99 -4.58 -5.79
CA ASN A 113 -10.34 -5.07 -5.53
C ASN A 113 -11.40 -4.04 -5.95
N MET A 114 -11.22 -2.77 -5.54
CA MET A 114 -12.13 -1.70 -5.89
C MET A 114 -12.13 -1.42 -7.40
N LEU A 115 -10.97 -1.43 -8.04
CA LEU A 115 -10.82 -1.26 -9.49
C LEU A 115 -11.58 -2.35 -10.24
N LEU A 116 -11.39 -3.62 -9.90
CA LEU A 116 -12.04 -4.76 -10.56
C LEU A 116 -13.57 -4.74 -10.41
N ARG A 117 -14.09 -4.18 -9.32
CA ARG A 117 -15.53 -4.10 -9.05
C ARG A 117 -16.17 -2.82 -9.58
N MET A 118 -15.52 -1.67 -9.45
CA MET A 118 -16.14 -0.35 -9.68
C MET A 118 -15.74 0.32 -10.98
N ALA A 119 -14.57 -0.01 -11.57
CA ALA A 119 -14.09 0.68 -12.76
C ALA A 119 -14.96 0.44 -14.01
N LEU A 120 -15.63 -0.71 -14.09
CA LEU A 120 -16.60 -1.01 -15.17
C LEU A 120 -18.04 -0.73 -14.72
N ARG A 121 -18.38 -1.04 -13.47
CA ARG A 121 -19.72 -0.87 -12.95
C ARG A 121 -20.16 0.60 -12.96
N SER A 122 -19.39 1.50 -12.36
CA SER A 122 -19.84 2.89 -12.20
C SER A 122 -19.92 3.65 -13.53
N PRO A 123 -18.92 3.62 -14.43
CA PRO A 123 -19.09 4.22 -15.75
C PRO A 123 -20.16 3.51 -16.59
N GLY A 124 -20.25 2.18 -16.50
CA GLY A 124 -21.24 1.40 -17.22
C GLY A 124 -22.68 1.75 -16.81
N MET A 125 -22.94 1.88 -15.50
CA MET A 125 -24.23 2.37 -14.99
C MET A 125 -24.54 3.79 -15.44
N MET A 126 -23.57 4.71 -15.33
CA MET A 126 -23.76 6.09 -15.75
C MET A 126 -24.12 6.19 -17.22
N ILE A 127 -23.36 5.52 -18.08
CA ILE A 127 -23.58 5.52 -19.53
C ILE A 127 -24.88 4.79 -19.87
N GLY A 128 -25.13 3.60 -19.30
CA GLY A 128 -26.32 2.83 -19.55
C GLY A 128 -27.59 3.56 -19.14
N ALA A 129 -27.62 4.13 -17.93
CA ALA A 129 -28.75 4.90 -17.45
C ALA A 129 -28.98 6.18 -18.30
N LEU A 130 -27.90 6.86 -18.73
CA LEU A 130 -27.99 8.01 -19.61
C LEU A 130 -28.55 7.64 -21.00
N VAL A 131 -28.06 6.55 -21.59
CA VAL A 131 -28.58 6.04 -22.87
C VAL A 131 -30.05 5.68 -22.77
N MET A 132 -30.47 4.97 -21.72
CA MET A 132 -31.87 4.63 -21.51
C MET A 132 -32.74 5.87 -21.29
N ALA A 133 -32.28 6.86 -20.54
CA ALA A 133 -32.97 8.14 -20.36
C ALA A 133 -33.15 8.87 -21.71
N ILE A 134 -32.13 8.91 -22.56
CA ILE A 134 -32.19 9.54 -23.91
C ILE A 134 -33.16 8.77 -24.81
N ILE A 135 -33.13 7.46 -24.82
CA ILE A 135 -34.04 6.62 -25.63
C ILE A 135 -35.50 6.83 -25.19
N MET A 136 -35.76 6.92 -23.90
CA MET A 136 -37.13 7.13 -23.38
C MET A 136 -37.68 8.52 -23.69
N ARG A 137 -36.92 9.55 -23.40
CA ARG A 137 -37.33 10.98 -23.65
C ARG A 137 -36.10 11.88 -23.83
N PRO A 138 -35.69 12.16 -25.06
CA PRO A 138 -34.55 13.04 -25.34
C PRO A 138 -34.75 14.47 -24.76
N SER A 139 -35.98 15.01 -24.77
CA SER A 139 -36.28 16.34 -24.25
C SER A 139 -36.04 16.47 -22.75
N LEU A 140 -36.38 15.47 -21.93
CA LEU A 140 -36.10 15.45 -20.50
C LEU A 140 -34.64 15.19 -20.20
N SER A 141 -33.95 14.45 -21.06
CA SER A 141 -32.54 14.11 -20.88
C SER A 141 -31.62 15.33 -20.97
N ILE A 142 -32.07 16.45 -21.54
CA ILE A 142 -31.35 17.73 -21.53
C ILE A 142 -31.05 18.19 -20.10
N ILE A 143 -31.86 17.82 -19.11
CA ILE A 143 -31.63 18.14 -17.70
C ILE A 143 -30.27 17.61 -17.26
N PHE A 144 -29.86 16.40 -17.73
CA PHE A 144 -28.55 15.83 -17.39
C PHE A 144 -27.38 16.59 -18.00
N ALA A 145 -27.58 17.22 -19.15
CA ALA A 145 -26.54 18.05 -19.80
C ALA A 145 -26.15 19.27 -18.94
N PHE A 146 -27.05 19.72 -18.05
CA PHE A 146 -26.78 20.82 -17.10
C PHE A 146 -26.40 20.28 -15.72
N THR A 147 -27.14 19.29 -15.19
CA THR A 147 -26.95 18.85 -13.79
C THR A 147 -25.66 18.06 -13.60
N VAL A 148 -25.27 17.20 -14.55
CA VAL A 148 -24.04 16.40 -14.44
C VAL A 148 -22.79 17.28 -14.45
N PRO A 149 -22.58 18.19 -15.43
CA PRO A 149 -21.40 19.08 -15.39
C PRO A 149 -21.39 19.99 -14.15
N LEU A 150 -22.53 20.50 -13.72
CA LEU A 150 -22.61 21.37 -12.55
C LEU A 150 -22.28 20.62 -11.26
N MET A 151 -22.71 19.36 -11.14
CA MET A 151 -22.36 18.48 -10.02
C MET A 151 -20.86 18.15 -10.05
N ILE A 152 -20.30 17.84 -11.21
CA ILE A 152 -18.85 17.60 -11.37
C ILE A 152 -18.08 18.85 -10.91
N LEU A 153 -18.43 20.03 -11.40
CA LEU A 153 -17.77 21.28 -11.03
C LEU A 153 -17.84 21.54 -9.52
N SER A 154 -18.99 21.29 -8.90
CA SER A 154 -19.20 21.46 -7.46
C SER A 154 -18.34 20.49 -6.64
N ILE A 155 -18.29 19.21 -7.04
CA ILE A 155 -17.46 18.18 -6.37
C ILE A 155 -15.99 18.53 -6.51
N PHE A 156 -15.51 18.88 -7.71
CA PHE A 156 -14.12 19.29 -7.94
C PHE A 156 -13.78 20.56 -7.15
N GLY A 157 -14.69 21.53 -7.08
CA GLY A 157 -14.52 22.72 -6.25
C GLY A 157 -14.35 22.40 -4.77
N LEU A 158 -15.16 21.50 -4.23
CA LEU A 158 -15.04 21.03 -2.84
C LEU A 158 -13.73 20.27 -2.60
N ILE A 159 -13.34 19.40 -3.54
CA ILE A 159 -12.06 18.66 -3.45
C ILE A 159 -10.89 19.64 -3.46
N PHE A 160 -10.87 20.62 -4.35
CA PHE A 160 -9.81 21.61 -4.45
C PHE A 160 -9.70 22.47 -3.18
N MET A 161 -10.84 22.94 -2.64
CA MET A 161 -10.87 23.65 -1.35
C MET A 161 -10.43 22.75 -0.19
N GLY A 162 -10.81 21.48 -0.22
CA GLY A 162 -10.43 20.47 0.76
C GLY A 162 -8.94 20.20 0.77
N PHE A 163 -8.33 20.03 -0.40
CA PHE A 163 -6.92 19.68 -0.55
C PHE A 163 -6.02 20.63 0.26
N LYS A 164 -6.18 21.93 0.12
CA LYS A 164 -5.38 22.94 0.85
C LYS A 164 -5.55 22.82 2.37
N ARG A 165 -6.74 22.49 2.86
CA ARG A 165 -7.02 22.36 4.30
C ARG A 165 -6.49 21.03 4.85
N PHE A 166 -6.61 19.95 4.08
CA PHE A 166 -6.03 18.66 4.45
C PHE A 166 -4.50 18.70 4.50
N THR A 167 -3.85 19.39 3.55
CA THR A 167 -2.40 19.60 3.60
C THR A 167 -1.99 20.37 4.85
N ARG A 168 -2.72 21.42 5.24
CA ARG A 168 -2.44 22.14 6.49
C ARG A 168 -2.64 21.27 7.72
N MET A 169 -3.70 20.46 7.75
CA MET A 169 -3.94 19.51 8.83
C MET A 169 -2.80 18.50 8.94
N GLN A 170 -2.29 17.99 7.80
CA GLN A 170 -1.16 17.07 7.79
C GLN A 170 0.10 17.69 8.43
N VAL A 171 0.44 18.92 8.10
CA VAL A 171 1.58 19.64 8.72
C VAL A 171 1.40 19.75 10.25
N LYS A 172 0.15 19.93 10.74
CA LYS A 172 -0.11 19.97 12.18
C LYS A 172 -0.03 18.59 12.83
N ILE A 173 -0.40 17.52 12.11
CA ILE A 173 -0.17 16.13 12.56
C ILE A 173 1.33 15.88 12.70
N ASP A 174 2.12 16.24 11.72
CA ASP A 174 3.57 16.03 11.73
C ASP A 174 4.23 16.80 12.89
N LYS A 175 3.78 18.05 13.15
CA LYS A 175 4.23 18.85 14.30
C LYS A 175 3.87 18.16 15.64
N LEU A 176 2.65 17.66 15.78
CA LEU A 176 2.22 16.94 16.98
C LEU A 176 3.05 15.67 17.18
N ASN A 177 3.24 14.87 16.11
CA ASN A 177 4.03 13.65 16.16
C ASN A 177 5.47 13.93 16.59
N SER A 178 6.12 14.96 16.04
CA SER A 178 7.48 15.34 16.41
C SER A 178 7.55 15.78 17.87
N THR A 179 6.56 16.53 18.38
CA THR A 179 6.48 16.94 19.79
C THR A 179 6.35 15.73 20.71
N VAL A 180 5.51 14.75 20.35
CA VAL A 180 5.35 13.51 21.14
C VAL A 180 6.62 12.66 21.09
N GLN A 181 7.23 12.50 19.91
CA GLN A 181 8.46 11.73 19.75
C GLN A 181 9.62 12.33 20.55
N GLU A 182 9.82 13.65 20.47
CA GLU A 182 10.82 14.38 21.24
C GLU A 182 10.65 14.12 22.74
N ARG A 183 9.43 14.22 23.25
CA ARG A 183 9.12 14.00 24.66
C ARG A 183 9.36 12.55 25.10
N VAL A 184 8.85 11.57 24.31
CA VAL A 184 8.98 10.15 24.66
C VAL A 184 10.44 9.71 24.64
N THR A 185 11.20 10.16 23.64
CA THR A 185 12.63 9.88 23.54
C THR A 185 13.41 10.48 24.71
N ASN A 186 13.07 11.69 25.12
CA ASN A 186 13.80 12.45 26.14
C ASN A 186 13.07 12.47 27.50
N VAL A 187 12.19 11.51 27.77
CA VAL A 187 11.37 11.48 28.99
C VAL A 187 12.20 11.54 30.27
N ARG A 188 13.40 10.93 30.28
CA ARG A 188 14.32 10.98 31.44
C ARG A 188 14.80 12.41 31.71
N VAL A 189 15.08 13.18 30.65
CA VAL A 189 15.50 14.60 30.78
C VAL A 189 14.34 15.42 31.33
N VAL A 190 13.13 15.26 30.77
CA VAL A 190 11.93 15.96 31.26
C VAL A 190 11.70 15.70 32.76
N LYS A 191 11.83 14.43 33.18
CA LYS A 191 11.70 14.03 34.57
C LYS A 191 12.79 14.58 35.48
N SER A 192 14.06 14.55 35.04
CA SER A 192 15.18 15.04 35.86
C SER A 192 15.14 16.55 36.08
N PHE A 193 14.54 17.31 35.16
CA PHE A 193 14.38 18.78 35.29
C PHE A 193 12.98 19.20 35.78
N VAL A 194 12.09 18.25 36.13
CA VAL A 194 10.71 18.52 36.61
C VAL A 194 9.96 19.47 35.66
N ARG A 195 10.05 19.20 34.33
CA ARG A 195 9.46 20.06 33.27
C ARG A 195 8.19 19.48 32.64
N GLU A 196 7.49 18.58 33.33
CA GLU A 196 6.28 17.92 32.79
C GLU A 196 5.18 18.93 32.44
N THR A 197 5.00 19.97 33.25
CA THR A 197 3.98 21.00 33.03
C THR A 197 4.27 21.75 31.71
N HIS A 198 5.52 22.20 31.53
CA HIS A 198 5.94 22.88 30.31
C HIS A 198 5.72 22.01 29.05
N GLU A 199 6.08 20.73 29.12
CA GLU A 199 5.88 19.82 28.00
C GLU A 199 4.39 19.50 27.77
N ASN A 200 3.57 19.47 28.81
CA ASN A 200 2.12 19.35 28.65
C ASN A 200 1.52 20.58 27.97
N ASP A 201 1.94 21.77 28.31
CA ASP A 201 1.47 23.01 27.67
C ASP A 201 1.84 23.02 26.17
N LYS A 202 3.08 22.66 25.83
CA LYS A 202 3.54 22.51 24.45
C LYS A 202 2.74 21.48 23.65
N PHE A 203 2.40 20.34 24.29
CA PHE A 203 1.52 19.34 23.70
C PHE A 203 0.10 19.88 23.50
N HIS A 204 -0.47 20.55 24.52
CA HIS A 204 -1.81 21.11 24.44
C HIS A 204 -1.93 22.15 23.32
N GLU A 205 -0.93 23.00 23.13
CA GLU A 205 -0.88 23.97 22.02
C GLU A 205 -0.88 23.26 20.66
N ALA A 206 0.02 22.29 20.47
CA ALA A 206 0.10 21.54 19.21
C ALA A 206 -1.19 20.76 18.91
N ASN A 207 -1.81 20.19 19.97
CA ASN A 207 -3.07 19.47 19.87
C ASN A 207 -4.26 20.39 19.55
N ALA A 208 -4.31 21.58 20.13
CA ALA A 208 -5.32 22.60 19.84
C ALA A 208 -5.21 23.09 18.38
N ASP A 209 -3.99 23.30 17.89
CA ASP A 209 -3.70 23.65 16.51
C ASP A 209 -4.19 22.55 15.54
N LEU A 210 -3.90 21.27 15.85
CA LEU A 210 -4.36 20.13 15.07
C LEU A 210 -5.89 20.05 15.09
N LYS A 211 -6.52 20.20 16.26
CA LYS A 211 -7.98 20.22 16.41
C LYS A 211 -8.61 21.29 15.51
N SER A 212 -8.12 22.51 15.56
CA SER A 212 -8.65 23.62 14.76
C SER A 212 -8.49 23.39 13.24
N SER A 213 -7.33 22.92 12.83
CA SER A 213 -7.03 22.56 11.42
C SER A 213 -7.87 21.37 10.96
N GLY A 214 -8.02 20.36 11.81
CA GLY A 214 -8.84 19.18 11.57
C GLY A 214 -10.31 19.53 11.40
N MET A 215 -10.88 20.36 12.29
CA MET A 215 -12.24 20.86 12.17
C MET A 215 -12.46 21.65 10.86
N SER A 216 -11.47 22.45 10.46
CA SER A 216 -11.53 23.19 9.20
C SER A 216 -11.52 22.28 7.97
N ALA A 217 -10.75 21.18 7.99
CA ALA A 217 -10.71 20.18 6.93
C ALA A 217 -12.01 19.35 6.89
N MET A 218 -12.47 18.88 8.07
CA MET A 218 -13.68 18.06 8.20
C MET A 218 -14.95 18.80 7.76
N LYS A 219 -15.04 20.10 8.01
CA LYS A 219 -16.18 20.91 7.53
C LYS A 219 -16.43 20.76 6.03
N ILE A 220 -15.38 20.70 5.21
CA ILE A 220 -15.55 20.51 3.76
C ILE A 220 -16.06 19.09 3.44
N MET A 221 -15.54 18.07 4.11
CA MET A 221 -16.03 16.69 3.89
C MET A 221 -17.50 16.55 4.28
N ILE A 222 -17.91 17.19 5.38
CA ILE A 222 -19.31 17.16 5.82
C ILE A 222 -20.23 17.80 4.77
N PHE A 223 -19.78 18.86 4.07
CA PHE A 223 -20.60 19.51 3.02
C PHE A 223 -20.71 18.67 1.74
N MET A 224 -19.86 17.69 1.52
CA MET A 224 -19.85 16.88 0.30
C MET A 224 -21.16 16.10 0.11
N GLN A 225 -21.65 15.46 1.18
CA GLN A 225 -22.89 14.70 1.13
C GLN A 225 -24.16 15.58 0.94
N PRO A 226 -24.36 16.65 1.73
CA PRO A 226 -25.49 17.57 1.50
C PRO A 226 -25.51 18.18 0.10
N VAL A 227 -24.36 18.61 -0.43
CA VAL A 227 -24.28 19.17 -1.79
C VAL A 227 -24.74 18.13 -2.81
N SER A 228 -24.23 16.90 -2.73
CA SER A 228 -24.65 15.84 -3.64
C SER A 228 -26.14 15.50 -3.52
N THR A 229 -26.68 15.49 -2.29
CA THR A 229 -28.12 15.25 -2.03
C THR A 229 -28.98 16.39 -2.59
N ILE A 230 -28.53 17.65 -2.47
CA ILE A 230 -29.23 18.80 -3.06
C ILE A 230 -29.28 18.66 -4.58
N PHE A 231 -28.17 18.35 -5.25
CA PHE A 231 -28.16 18.15 -6.70
C PHE A 231 -29.09 17.01 -7.12
N MET A 232 -29.06 15.88 -6.39
CA MET A 232 -29.94 14.75 -6.67
C MET A 232 -31.43 15.14 -6.55
N ASN A 233 -31.82 15.81 -5.45
CA ASN A 233 -33.20 16.21 -5.22
C ASN A 233 -33.66 17.32 -6.18
N LEU A 234 -32.82 18.34 -6.48
CA LEU A 234 -33.13 19.35 -7.46
C LEU A 234 -33.30 18.76 -8.86
N THR A 235 -32.45 17.81 -9.25
CA THR A 235 -32.59 17.10 -10.53
C THR A 235 -33.90 16.32 -10.57
N THR A 236 -34.22 15.61 -9.48
CA THR A 236 -35.46 14.85 -9.35
C THR A 236 -36.68 15.76 -9.42
N LEU A 237 -36.66 16.93 -8.74
CA LEU A 237 -37.72 17.92 -8.81
C LEU A 237 -37.89 18.50 -10.21
N ALA A 238 -36.78 18.82 -10.91
CA ALA A 238 -36.83 19.27 -12.29
C ALA A 238 -37.44 18.19 -13.22
N VAL A 239 -37.05 16.95 -13.05
CA VAL A 239 -37.60 15.81 -13.81
C VAL A 239 -39.08 15.63 -13.51
N LEU A 240 -39.50 15.72 -12.23
CA LEU A 240 -40.90 15.68 -11.87
C LEU A 240 -41.72 16.83 -12.48
N TRP A 241 -41.19 18.04 -12.42
CA TRP A 241 -41.89 19.22 -12.95
C TRP A 241 -42.09 19.12 -14.47
N PHE A 242 -41.01 18.95 -15.23
CA PHE A 242 -41.08 18.84 -16.69
C PHE A 242 -41.68 17.52 -17.16
N GLY A 243 -41.47 16.46 -16.39
CA GLY A 243 -42.01 15.12 -16.67
C GLY A 243 -43.52 15.06 -16.44
N SER A 244 -44.05 15.71 -15.40
CA SER A 244 -45.51 15.82 -15.17
C SER A 244 -46.18 16.56 -16.32
N ASP A 245 -45.59 17.66 -16.79
CA ASP A 245 -46.07 18.35 -17.96
C ASP A 245 -46.04 17.46 -19.22
N ALA A 246 -45.01 16.66 -19.38
CA ALA A 246 -44.90 15.69 -20.48
C ALA A 246 -45.95 14.57 -20.38
N VAL A 247 -46.29 14.14 -19.18
CA VAL A 247 -47.39 13.15 -18.96
C VAL A 247 -48.73 13.74 -19.33
N ILE A 248 -49.02 15.00 -18.90
CA ILE A 248 -50.31 15.61 -19.13
C ILE A 248 -50.49 16.05 -20.60
N ASN A 249 -49.47 16.64 -21.21
CA ASN A 249 -49.60 17.37 -22.49
C ASN A 249 -48.90 16.68 -23.66
N SER A 250 -47.96 15.72 -23.43
CA SER A 250 -47.06 15.21 -24.46
C SER A 250 -47.04 13.66 -24.57
N GLY A 251 -48.00 12.97 -23.96
CA GLY A 251 -48.21 11.52 -24.09
C GLY A 251 -47.06 10.69 -23.52
N MET A 252 -46.43 11.11 -22.45
CA MET A 252 -45.47 10.30 -21.67
C MET A 252 -46.24 9.45 -20.67
N ASP A 253 -45.91 8.16 -20.54
CA ASP A 253 -46.54 7.29 -19.56
C ASP A 253 -46.01 7.53 -18.14
N VAL A 254 -46.81 7.35 -17.12
CA VAL A 254 -46.47 7.51 -15.70
C VAL A 254 -45.33 6.60 -15.27
N GLY A 255 -45.33 5.34 -15.76
CA GLY A 255 -44.27 4.39 -15.49
C GLY A 255 -42.91 4.82 -16.08
N ASP A 256 -42.91 5.46 -17.26
CA ASP A 256 -41.70 5.98 -17.87
C ASP A 256 -41.10 7.14 -17.05
N LEU A 257 -41.96 8.00 -16.47
CA LEU A 257 -41.51 9.03 -15.54
C LEU A 257 -40.86 8.42 -14.28
N SER A 258 -41.45 7.36 -13.73
CA SER A 258 -40.88 6.63 -12.57
C SER A 258 -39.52 6.00 -12.88
N ALA A 259 -39.37 5.37 -14.06
CA ALA A 259 -38.09 4.84 -14.50
C ALA A 259 -37.04 5.93 -14.69
N PHE A 260 -37.44 7.08 -15.25
CA PHE A 260 -36.56 8.22 -15.47
C PHE A 260 -35.99 8.76 -14.14
N ILE A 261 -36.80 8.86 -13.08
CA ILE A 261 -36.37 9.25 -11.73
C ILE A 261 -35.31 8.25 -11.19
N THR A 262 -35.51 6.96 -11.46
CA THR A 262 -34.55 5.94 -11.07
C THR A 262 -33.20 6.13 -11.82
N TYR A 263 -33.24 6.47 -13.13
CA TYR A 263 -32.03 6.77 -13.89
C TYR A 263 -31.31 8.02 -13.39
N VAL A 264 -32.03 9.06 -12.93
CA VAL A 264 -31.43 10.21 -12.24
C VAL A 264 -30.56 9.75 -11.08
N THR A 265 -31.13 8.92 -10.21
CA THR A 265 -30.42 8.40 -9.02
C THR A 265 -29.21 7.56 -9.43
N GLN A 266 -29.34 6.70 -10.43
CA GLN A 266 -28.24 5.87 -10.92
C GLN A 266 -27.08 6.70 -11.51
N ILE A 267 -27.38 7.70 -12.34
CA ILE A 267 -26.38 8.57 -12.96
C ILE A 267 -25.59 9.33 -11.89
N LEU A 268 -26.29 9.99 -10.97
CA LEU A 268 -25.66 10.84 -9.96
C LEU A 268 -24.89 10.01 -8.91
N SER A 269 -25.42 8.85 -8.51
CA SER A 269 -24.72 7.93 -7.61
C SER A 269 -23.47 7.32 -8.26
N SER A 270 -23.54 6.99 -9.54
CA SER A 270 -22.37 6.48 -10.29
C SER A 270 -21.26 7.52 -10.39
N LEU A 271 -21.61 8.80 -10.56
CA LEU A 271 -20.64 9.89 -10.55
C LEU A 271 -19.91 10.01 -9.21
N MET A 272 -20.63 9.86 -8.09
CA MET A 272 -20.02 9.84 -6.77
C MET A 272 -19.06 8.66 -6.60
N MET A 273 -19.41 7.47 -7.08
CA MET A 273 -18.55 6.29 -7.02
C MET A 273 -17.27 6.46 -7.86
N ILE A 274 -17.37 7.06 -9.06
CA ILE A 274 -16.20 7.40 -9.88
C ILE A 274 -15.26 8.36 -9.12
N THR A 275 -15.84 9.36 -8.45
CA THR A 275 -15.06 10.31 -7.65
C THR A 275 -14.30 9.61 -6.51
N LEU A 276 -14.94 8.69 -5.81
CA LEU A 276 -14.31 7.91 -4.75
C LEU A 276 -13.17 7.04 -5.30
N LEU A 277 -13.36 6.42 -6.47
CA LEU A 277 -12.31 5.64 -7.14
C LEU A 277 -11.08 6.51 -7.46
N LEU A 278 -11.28 7.71 -7.99
CA LEU A 278 -10.19 8.64 -8.29
C LEU A 278 -9.44 9.09 -7.04
N MET A 279 -10.13 9.36 -5.93
CA MET A 279 -9.49 9.77 -4.67
C MET A 279 -8.64 8.64 -4.06
N THR A 280 -9.10 7.39 -4.14
CA THR A 280 -8.33 6.24 -3.62
C THR A 280 -7.16 5.87 -4.51
N SER A 281 -7.25 6.13 -5.83
CA SER A 281 -6.16 5.90 -6.79
C SER A 281 -4.87 6.63 -6.42
N ALA A 282 -4.95 7.86 -5.91
CA ALA A 282 -3.78 8.66 -5.55
C ALA A 282 -2.95 8.00 -4.43
N ARG A 283 -3.61 7.42 -3.42
CA ARG A 283 -2.94 6.71 -2.33
C ARG A 283 -2.31 5.41 -2.81
N ALA A 284 -3.04 4.64 -3.60
CA ALA A 284 -2.54 3.40 -4.19
C ALA A 284 -1.32 3.65 -5.07
N LEU A 285 -1.32 4.72 -5.88
CA LEU A 285 -0.18 5.09 -6.72
C LEU A 285 1.07 5.44 -5.89
N ALA A 286 0.91 6.13 -4.76
CA ALA A 286 2.02 6.40 -3.84
C ALA A 286 2.62 5.12 -3.27
N SER A 287 1.77 4.16 -2.81
CA SER A 287 2.22 2.85 -2.34
C SER A 287 2.88 2.03 -3.46
N ALA A 288 2.32 2.06 -4.68
CA ALA A 288 2.90 1.40 -5.85
C ALA A 288 4.31 1.91 -6.19
N ARG A 289 4.54 3.24 -6.09
CA ARG A 289 5.87 3.82 -6.31
C ARG A 289 6.88 3.31 -5.27
N ARG A 290 6.53 3.31 -3.99
CA ARG A 290 7.42 2.81 -2.93
C ARG A 290 7.77 1.33 -3.10
N ILE A 291 6.80 0.51 -3.51
CA ILE A 291 7.04 -0.91 -3.82
C ILE A 291 7.94 -1.04 -5.05
N LYS A 292 7.66 -0.27 -6.11
CA LYS A 292 8.48 -0.25 -7.31
C LYS A 292 9.93 0.12 -7.01
N ASP A 293 10.17 1.07 -6.09
CA ASP A 293 11.53 1.47 -5.69
C ASP A 293 12.30 0.28 -5.08
N VAL A 294 11.62 -0.61 -4.31
CA VAL A 294 12.26 -1.82 -3.77
C VAL A 294 12.51 -2.86 -4.85
N LEU A 295 11.51 -3.15 -5.69
CA LEU A 295 11.64 -4.17 -6.72
C LEU A 295 12.67 -3.81 -7.80
N ASN A 296 12.82 -2.52 -8.09
CA ASN A 296 13.77 -2.01 -9.08
C ASN A 296 15.13 -1.64 -8.48
N GLU A 297 15.33 -1.82 -7.16
CA GLU A 297 16.63 -1.51 -6.55
C GLU A 297 17.69 -2.46 -7.09
N ASP A 298 18.83 -1.89 -7.48
CA ASP A 298 19.98 -2.66 -7.90
C ASP A 298 20.66 -3.30 -6.69
N ILE A 299 20.96 -4.59 -6.78
CA ILE A 299 21.69 -5.32 -5.76
C ILE A 299 23.17 -5.14 -6.09
N ASP A 300 23.89 -4.47 -5.19
CA ASP A 300 25.31 -4.12 -5.42
C ASP A 300 26.27 -5.28 -5.12
N ILE A 301 25.86 -6.22 -4.27
CA ILE A 301 26.64 -7.43 -3.99
C ILE A 301 25.88 -8.65 -4.52
N VAL A 302 26.34 -9.17 -5.61
CA VAL A 302 25.84 -10.41 -6.20
C VAL A 302 26.94 -11.46 -6.23
N ASP A 303 26.52 -12.71 -6.18
CA ASP A 303 27.41 -13.86 -6.36
C ASP A 303 27.70 -14.01 -7.87
N GLY A 304 28.46 -13.05 -8.41
CA GLY A 304 28.71 -12.90 -9.84
C GLY A 304 29.48 -14.06 -10.46
N GLU A 305 30.21 -13.81 -11.54
CA GLU A 305 31.18 -14.73 -12.11
C GLU A 305 32.43 -14.80 -11.21
N ALA A 306 32.25 -15.34 -9.99
CA ALA A 306 33.36 -15.57 -9.09
C ALA A 306 34.39 -16.48 -9.76
N THR A 307 35.60 -15.98 -9.92
CA THR A 307 36.68 -16.69 -10.61
C THR A 307 37.06 -17.97 -9.86
N PHE A 308 36.84 -18.01 -8.54
CA PHE A 308 37.18 -19.09 -7.63
C PHE A 308 35.95 -19.63 -6.87
N LYS A 309 34.88 -20.00 -7.61
CA LYS A 309 33.61 -20.47 -7.02
C LYS A 309 33.74 -21.63 -6.05
N ASP A 310 34.68 -22.53 -6.30
CA ASP A 310 34.88 -23.76 -5.52
C ASP A 310 35.92 -23.59 -4.39
N LYS A 311 36.56 -22.40 -4.31
CA LYS A 311 37.57 -22.16 -3.28
C LYS A 311 36.90 -21.87 -1.94
N THR A 312 37.35 -22.56 -0.90
CA THR A 312 36.95 -22.31 0.49
C THR A 312 38.07 -21.61 1.24
N VAL A 313 37.75 -20.94 2.32
CA VAL A 313 38.74 -20.37 3.24
C VAL A 313 39.39 -21.51 4.06
N THR A 314 40.71 -21.56 4.10
CA THR A 314 41.45 -22.63 4.75
C THR A 314 42.38 -22.16 5.85
N ASP A 315 43.21 -21.16 5.57
CA ASP A 315 44.27 -20.69 6.46
C ASP A 315 43.87 -19.48 7.28
N GLY A 316 42.99 -18.65 6.73
CA GLY A 316 42.45 -17.45 7.38
C GLY A 316 43.45 -16.27 7.40
N LYS A 317 44.40 -16.21 6.45
CA LYS A 317 45.23 -15.02 6.26
C LYS A 317 44.41 -13.87 5.63
N ILE A 318 44.44 -12.67 6.20
CA ILE A 318 43.68 -11.53 5.72
C ILE A 318 44.64 -10.39 5.34
N GLU A 319 44.43 -9.77 4.17
CA GLU A 319 45.17 -8.61 3.72
C GLU A 319 44.23 -7.51 3.23
N PHE A 320 44.45 -6.28 3.72
CA PHE A 320 43.83 -5.08 3.20
C PHE A 320 44.89 -4.32 2.41
N ARG A 321 44.61 -3.96 1.15
CA ARG A 321 45.54 -3.25 0.26
C ARG A 321 44.88 -2.00 -0.27
N ASN A 322 45.34 -0.85 0.17
CA ASN A 322 44.88 0.51 -0.19
C ASN A 322 43.35 0.65 -0.09
N VAL A 323 42.74 0.05 0.95
CA VAL A 323 41.29 -0.04 1.10
C VAL A 323 40.70 1.29 1.51
N SER A 324 39.74 1.75 0.71
CA SER A 324 38.93 2.94 1.00
C SER A 324 37.44 2.63 0.88
N PHE A 325 36.62 3.20 1.78
CA PHE A 325 35.20 2.90 1.83
C PHE A 325 34.35 4.07 2.34
N ARG A 326 33.15 4.21 1.74
CA ARG A 326 32.05 5.10 2.15
C ARG A 326 30.72 4.35 2.18
N TYR A 327 29.91 4.59 3.21
CA TYR A 327 28.54 4.04 3.24
C TYR A 327 27.65 4.64 2.14
N TYR A 328 27.82 5.93 1.87
CA TYR A 328 27.11 6.64 0.81
C TYR A 328 28.10 7.14 -0.24
N LYS A 329 27.90 6.74 -1.50
CA LYS A 329 28.80 7.11 -2.62
C LYS A 329 28.95 8.63 -2.80
N ASN A 330 27.94 9.42 -2.36
CA ASN A 330 27.95 10.89 -2.43
C ASN A 330 28.52 11.56 -1.18
N SER A 331 29.01 10.80 -0.20
CA SER A 331 29.66 11.37 1.00
C SER A 331 31.03 11.90 0.64
N GLU A 332 31.34 13.13 1.08
CA GLU A 332 32.67 13.75 0.87
C GLU A 332 33.75 13.05 1.68
N GLU A 333 33.40 12.54 2.89
CA GLU A 333 34.35 11.90 3.78
C GLU A 333 34.26 10.37 3.66
N ALA A 334 35.42 9.73 3.53
CA ALA A 334 35.55 8.28 3.58
C ALA A 334 35.62 7.83 5.05
N VAL A 335 34.95 6.71 5.37
CA VAL A 335 35.01 6.06 6.69
C VAL A 335 36.33 5.29 6.86
N LEU A 336 36.79 4.70 5.77
CA LEU A 336 38.11 4.08 5.67
C LEU A 336 38.88 4.74 4.52
N SER A 337 40.14 5.11 4.73
CA SER A 337 40.99 5.75 3.72
C SER A 337 42.37 5.10 3.72
N ASP A 338 42.75 4.53 2.57
CA ASP A 338 44.04 3.95 2.30
C ASP A 338 44.55 3.00 3.40
N ILE A 339 43.66 2.05 3.81
CA ILE A 339 44.03 1.07 4.84
C ILE A 339 44.87 -0.03 4.23
N ASN A 340 46.05 -0.21 4.84
CA ASN A 340 47.02 -1.26 4.51
C ASN A 340 47.28 -2.08 5.78
N LEU A 341 46.87 -3.34 5.81
CA LEU A 341 46.98 -4.22 6.99
C LEU A 341 47.11 -5.67 6.54
N THR A 342 48.03 -6.38 7.15
CA THR A 342 48.16 -7.84 6.98
C THR A 342 47.95 -8.51 8.33
N ILE A 343 47.12 -9.55 8.36
CA ILE A 343 46.81 -10.40 9.49
C ILE A 343 47.23 -11.83 9.10
N ASP A 344 48.26 -12.35 9.75
CA ASP A 344 48.72 -13.68 9.44
C ASP A 344 47.80 -14.78 9.97
N ALA A 345 47.77 -15.91 9.30
CA ALA A 345 47.01 -17.09 9.68
C ALA A 345 47.22 -17.47 11.17
N GLY A 346 46.15 -17.79 11.87
CA GLY A 346 46.19 -18.21 13.28
C GLY A 346 46.54 -17.07 14.28
N SER A 347 46.74 -15.85 13.83
CA SER A 347 47.06 -14.72 14.73
C SER A 347 45.81 -14.11 15.36
N THR A 348 45.96 -13.56 16.57
CA THR A 348 44.93 -12.76 17.23
C THR A 348 45.30 -11.29 17.15
N VAL A 349 44.47 -10.47 16.58
CA VAL A 349 44.69 -9.02 16.36
C VAL A 349 43.69 -8.18 17.12
N GLY A 350 44.18 -7.22 17.90
CA GLY A 350 43.36 -6.25 18.60
C GLY A 350 43.26 -4.93 17.81
N ILE A 351 42.03 -4.49 17.51
CA ILE A 351 41.77 -3.21 16.84
C ILE A 351 41.24 -2.20 17.86
N ILE A 352 42.03 -1.16 18.14
CA ILE A 352 41.76 -0.14 19.16
C ILE A 352 41.50 1.21 18.48
N GLY A 353 40.54 1.97 18.97
CA GLY A 353 40.22 3.30 18.47
C GLY A 353 38.96 3.88 19.10
N SER A 354 38.72 5.18 18.87
CA SER A 354 37.53 5.87 19.36
C SER A 354 36.23 5.33 18.75
N THR A 355 35.09 5.65 19.37
CA THR A 355 33.78 5.35 18.77
C THR A 355 33.64 6.09 17.44
N GLY A 356 33.20 5.38 16.39
CA GLY A 356 33.01 5.96 15.06
C GLY A 356 34.25 5.95 14.15
N CYS A 357 35.42 5.46 14.59
CA CYS A 357 36.63 5.43 13.76
C CYS A 357 36.68 4.30 12.71
N GLY A 358 35.58 3.60 12.45
CA GLY A 358 35.50 2.60 11.37
C GLY A 358 35.89 1.16 11.73
N LYS A 359 36.10 0.79 13.02
CA LYS A 359 36.48 -0.60 13.42
C LYS A 359 35.50 -1.65 12.91
N THR A 360 34.20 -1.46 13.18
CA THR A 360 33.15 -2.39 12.72
C THR A 360 33.09 -2.43 11.21
N THR A 361 33.26 -1.28 10.56
CA THR A 361 33.28 -1.15 9.10
C THR A 361 34.42 -2.00 8.51
N LEU A 362 35.63 -1.90 9.06
CA LEU A 362 36.80 -2.66 8.61
C LEU A 362 36.52 -4.18 8.70
N VAL A 363 36.03 -4.65 9.84
CA VAL A 363 35.73 -6.08 10.05
C VAL A 363 34.62 -6.55 9.13
N SER A 364 33.62 -5.71 8.83
CA SER A 364 32.49 -6.05 7.94
C SER A 364 32.90 -6.24 6.47
N MET A 365 34.09 -5.80 6.06
CA MET A 365 34.61 -6.04 4.71
C MET A 365 35.08 -7.50 4.51
N ILE A 366 35.51 -8.18 5.58
CA ILE A 366 36.07 -9.54 5.50
C ILE A 366 34.99 -10.53 5.00
N PRO A 367 33.78 -10.63 5.61
CA PRO A 367 32.72 -11.48 5.09
C PRO A 367 31.97 -10.85 3.91
N ARG A 368 32.50 -9.79 3.31
CA ARG A 368 31.90 -9.07 2.17
C ARG A 368 30.46 -8.65 2.46
N LEU A 369 30.22 -8.00 3.62
CA LEU A 369 28.92 -7.36 3.88
C LEU A 369 28.78 -6.04 3.10
N TYR A 370 29.91 -5.44 2.75
CA TYR A 370 30.04 -4.25 1.88
C TYR A 370 31.23 -4.46 0.95
N ASP A 371 31.14 -3.99 -0.28
CA ASP A 371 32.27 -3.91 -1.21
C ASP A 371 33.01 -2.57 -1.01
N VAL A 372 34.34 -2.61 -1.11
CA VAL A 372 35.22 -1.44 -0.99
C VAL A 372 35.06 -0.51 -2.20
N ASP A 373 35.19 0.81 -2.00
CA ASP A 373 35.20 1.79 -3.09
C ASP A 373 36.54 1.82 -3.82
N GLY A 374 37.63 1.48 -3.17
CA GLY A 374 38.97 1.39 -3.74
C GLY A 374 39.84 0.39 -2.98
N GLY A 375 40.82 -0.17 -3.64
CA GLY A 375 41.66 -1.24 -3.10
C GLY A 375 41.03 -2.61 -3.16
N GLU A 376 41.61 -3.53 -2.40
CA GLU A 376 41.19 -4.94 -2.34
C GLU A 376 41.31 -5.51 -0.92
N VAL A 377 40.39 -6.42 -0.59
CA VAL A 377 40.46 -7.23 0.64
C VAL A 377 40.66 -8.68 0.23
N LEU A 378 41.74 -9.26 0.70
CA LEU A 378 42.14 -10.61 0.35
C LEU A 378 41.97 -11.55 1.56
N VAL A 379 41.39 -12.70 1.34
CA VAL A 379 41.34 -13.83 2.28
C VAL A 379 42.07 -14.99 1.62
N ASP A 380 43.08 -15.58 2.29
CA ASP A 380 43.96 -16.60 1.73
C ASP A 380 44.53 -16.26 0.35
N GLY A 381 44.86 -14.96 0.15
CA GLY A 381 45.47 -14.44 -1.06
C GLY A 381 44.47 -14.25 -2.24
N VAL A 382 43.16 -14.44 -2.04
CA VAL A 382 42.11 -14.23 -3.05
C VAL A 382 41.22 -13.06 -2.62
N ASP A 383 40.87 -12.18 -3.56
CA ASP A 383 39.95 -11.08 -3.30
C ASP A 383 38.57 -11.62 -2.89
N VAL A 384 37.99 -11.04 -1.85
CA VAL A 384 36.65 -11.41 -1.36
C VAL A 384 35.57 -11.36 -2.42
N ARG A 385 35.76 -10.54 -3.48
CA ARG A 385 34.86 -10.42 -4.63
C ARG A 385 34.91 -11.59 -5.58
N ASP A 386 36.00 -12.35 -5.55
CA ASP A 386 36.25 -13.54 -6.40
C ASP A 386 35.81 -14.87 -5.76
N TYR A 387 35.46 -14.83 -4.48
CA TYR A 387 34.84 -15.99 -3.81
C TYR A 387 33.33 -16.05 -4.14
N SER A 388 32.70 -17.24 -4.10
CA SER A 388 31.28 -17.32 -3.88
C SER A 388 30.95 -16.81 -2.47
N LEU A 389 29.85 -16.07 -2.35
CA LEU A 389 29.43 -15.53 -1.03
C LEU A 389 29.20 -16.62 -0.01
N TYR A 390 28.70 -17.78 -0.46
CA TYR A 390 28.52 -18.95 0.39
C TYR A 390 29.86 -19.44 0.98
N ASN A 391 30.84 -19.73 0.15
CA ASN A 391 32.13 -20.27 0.60
C ASN A 391 32.93 -19.28 1.47
N LEU A 392 32.84 -17.98 1.14
CA LEU A 392 33.50 -16.97 1.95
C LEU A 392 32.86 -16.87 3.35
N ARG A 393 31.53 -16.81 3.43
CA ARG A 393 30.80 -16.65 4.70
C ARG A 393 30.73 -17.92 5.52
N GLU A 394 30.86 -19.09 4.90
CA GLU A 394 31.01 -20.37 5.61
C GLU A 394 32.37 -20.45 6.35
N GLY A 395 33.40 -19.85 5.73
CA GLY A 395 34.75 -19.84 6.34
C GLY A 395 35.01 -18.64 7.27
N VAL A 396 34.10 -17.63 7.34
CA VAL A 396 34.30 -16.41 8.13
C VAL A 396 33.12 -16.19 9.07
N SER A 397 33.29 -16.47 10.35
CA SER A 397 32.26 -16.17 11.37
C SER A 397 32.42 -14.76 11.93
N MET A 398 31.29 -14.07 12.12
CA MET A 398 31.25 -12.72 12.68
C MET A 398 30.31 -12.62 13.88
N VAL A 399 30.83 -12.14 15.03
CA VAL A 399 30.01 -11.80 16.19
C VAL A 399 29.68 -10.31 16.12
N LEU A 400 28.39 -10.00 15.94
CA LEU A 400 27.92 -8.62 15.82
C LEU A 400 27.85 -7.93 17.18
N GLN A 401 27.99 -6.59 17.19
CA GLN A 401 27.85 -5.80 18.41
C GLN A 401 26.43 -5.90 19.01
N LYS A 402 25.42 -6.02 18.17
CA LYS A 402 24.01 -6.21 18.56
C LYS A 402 23.55 -7.58 18.05
N ASN A 403 23.53 -8.55 18.94
CA ASN A 403 23.04 -9.88 18.64
C ASN A 403 21.51 -9.94 18.75
N VAL A 404 20.87 -10.66 17.84
CA VAL A 404 19.41 -10.86 17.80
C VAL A 404 19.17 -12.36 17.78
N LEU A 405 18.28 -12.84 18.63
CA LEU A 405 17.80 -14.22 18.58
C LEU A 405 16.52 -14.27 17.73
N PHE A 406 16.43 -15.28 16.89
CA PHE A 406 15.21 -15.55 16.13
C PHE A 406 14.18 -16.27 17.00
N SER A 407 12.91 -16.15 16.62
CA SER A 407 11.82 -16.88 17.28
C SER A 407 12.05 -18.38 17.16
N GLY A 408 12.03 -19.08 18.29
CA GLY A 408 12.31 -20.51 18.38
C GLY A 408 13.01 -20.86 19.69
N THR A 409 13.54 -22.05 19.78
CA THR A 409 14.33 -22.50 20.91
C THR A 409 15.77 -21.97 20.84
N ILE A 410 16.47 -21.98 21.96
CA ILE A 410 17.89 -21.62 22.00
C ILE A 410 18.70 -22.59 21.14
N ALA A 411 18.40 -23.89 21.21
CA ALA A 411 19.05 -24.93 20.39
C ALA A 411 18.87 -24.65 18.87
N GLU A 412 17.68 -24.27 18.42
CA GLU A 412 17.43 -23.86 17.03
C GLU A 412 18.26 -22.64 16.64
N ASN A 413 18.40 -21.66 17.53
CA ASN A 413 19.24 -20.49 17.27
C ASN A 413 20.74 -20.85 17.21
N LEU A 414 21.21 -21.77 18.00
CA LEU A 414 22.62 -22.25 17.95
C LEU A 414 22.89 -23.06 16.70
N ARG A 415 21.90 -23.82 16.19
CA ARG A 415 22.01 -24.57 14.92
C ARG A 415 22.14 -23.71 13.67
N TRP A 416 22.00 -22.40 13.78
CA TRP A 416 22.33 -21.51 12.66
C TRP A 416 23.80 -21.55 12.26
N GLY A 417 24.70 -21.98 13.18
CA GLY A 417 26.11 -22.17 12.87
C GLY A 417 26.40 -23.51 12.16
N ASP A 418 25.64 -24.57 12.47
CA ASP A 418 25.64 -25.85 11.80
C ASP A 418 24.27 -26.52 11.97
N GLU A 419 23.52 -26.65 10.87
CA GLU A 419 22.18 -27.27 10.85
C GLU A 419 22.19 -28.74 11.29
N ASN A 420 23.33 -29.46 11.14
CA ASN A 420 23.48 -30.87 11.47
C ASN A 420 24.08 -31.10 12.87
N ALA A 421 24.37 -30.02 13.63
CA ALA A 421 24.95 -30.13 14.95
C ALA A 421 24.12 -31.01 15.89
N THR A 422 24.73 -31.94 16.56
CA THR A 422 24.12 -32.78 17.58
C THR A 422 23.85 -32.00 18.86
N ASP A 423 22.97 -32.51 19.73
CA ASP A 423 22.66 -31.84 21.00
C ASP A 423 23.91 -31.75 21.90
N GLU A 424 24.81 -32.72 21.84
CA GLU A 424 26.08 -32.72 22.58
C GLU A 424 27.03 -31.62 22.06
N GLU A 425 27.12 -31.41 20.75
CA GLU A 425 27.93 -30.34 20.15
C GLU A 425 27.37 -28.97 20.51
N ILE A 426 26.04 -28.80 20.47
CA ILE A 426 25.37 -27.56 20.90
C ILE A 426 25.67 -27.27 22.39
N ALA A 427 25.53 -28.27 23.27
CA ALA A 427 25.81 -28.12 24.68
C ALA A 427 27.30 -27.80 24.93
N SER A 428 28.22 -28.42 24.19
CA SER A 428 29.65 -28.12 24.27
C SER A 428 29.98 -26.71 23.80
N ALA A 429 29.36 -26.23 22.70
CA ALA A 429 29.52 -24.88 22.21
C ALA A 429 28.96 -23.85 23.22
N ALA A 430 27.79 -24.11 23.79
CA ALA A 430 27.19 -23.28 24.83
C ALA A 430 28.06 -23.18 26.08
N ALA A 431 28.63 -24.32 26.54
CA ALA A 431 29.57 -24.36 27.67
C ALA A 431 30.86 -23.59 27.38
N SER A 432 31.42 -23.72 26.14
CA SER A 432 32.61 -22.98 25.73
C SER A 432 32.37 -21.47 25.71
N ALA A 433 31.16 -21.05 25.35
CA ALA A 433 30.73 -19.65 25.39
C ALA A 433 30.25 -19.19 26.78
N GLN A 434 30.29 -20.05 27.81
CA GLN A 434 29.76 -19.85 29.16
C GLN A 434 28.25 -19.49 29.17
N ALA A 435 27.52 -19.92 28.16
CA ALA A 435 26.07 -19.73 28.05
C ALA A 435 25.28 -20.79 28.83
N ASP A 436 25.91 -21.93 29.17
CA ASP A 436 25.35 -23.00 30.01
C ASP A 436 24.75 -22.52 31.33
N LYS A 437 25.23 -21.40 31.85
CA LYS A 437 24.74 -20.82 33.10
C LYS A 437 23.34 -20.11 32.95
N PHE A 438 22.86 -19.95 31.73
CA PHE A 438 21.64 -19.24 31.39
C PHE A 438 20.63 -20.11 30.64
N VAL A 439 20.98 -21.37 30.32
CA VAL A 439 20.26 -22.22 29.38
C VAL A 439 19.72 -23.50 30.05
N ASP A 440 19.68 -23.58 31.37
CA ASP A 440 19.12 -24.70 32.12
C ASP A 440 17.59 -24.83 32.03
#